data_edc1bdd416a774322c152674bc03c72a
#
_entry.id   edc1bdd416a774322c152674bc03c72a
#
_cell.length_a   1.000
_cell.length_b   1.000
_cell.length_c   1.000
_cell.angle_alpha   90.00
_cell.angle_beta   90.00
_cell.angle_gamma   90.00
#
_symmetry.space_group_name_H-M   'P 1'
#
loop_
_entity.id
_entity.type
_entity.pdbx_description
1 polymer ?
#
loop_
_entity_poly.entity_id
_entity_poly.type
_entity_poly.pdbx_seq_one_letter_code
_entity_poly.pdbx_strand_id
1 'polypeptide(L)'
;MRCTSCFDTAREEDRIAKPSIERLRHTVRQICAQGRGRALPETIKRLNPILRGWMNYFSLTQSRRPIEELDAWVRRRLRCMVWWQWKKTKTREAKMRSHGLDAQRAWRSSVNGHGPWWNAGAKHMVAALPPKYFMRLGLVSQVATHQHVQRSI
;
A
#
# COMPACT_ATOMS: atom_id res chain seq x y z
N MET A 1 11.67 39.71 23.43
CA MET A 1 12.08 38.94 22.22
C MET A 1 11.72 37.47 22.39
N ARG A 2 10.74 37.01 21.69
CA ARG A 2 10.35 35.62 21.69
C ARG A 2 11.11 34.89 20.57
N CYS A 3 11.97 33.95 20.92
CA CYS A 3 12.59 33.04 19.93
C CYS A 3 11.54 32.13 19.34
N THR A 4 11.01 32.45 18.17
CA THR A 4 10.11 31.61 17.38
C THR A 4 10.84 30.43 16.71
N SER A 5 12.16 30.42 16.70
CA SER A 5 12.97 29.39 16.06
C SER A 5 13.06 28.08 16.85
N CYS A 6 12.83 28.07 18.16
CA CYS A 6 12.91 26.85 18.97
C CYS A 6 11.67 25.94 18.85
N PHE A 7 10.53 26.48 18.41
CA PHE A 7 9.30 25.68 18.20
C PHE A 7 9.21 25.02 16.84
N ASP A 8 9.89 25.54 15.84
CA ASP A 8 9.90 24.95 14.49
C ASP A 8 10.84 23.74 14.36
N THR A 9 11.95 23.73 15.10
CA THR A 9 12.93 22.63 15.05
C THR A 9 12.34 21.32 15.61
N ALA A 10 11.53 21.39 16.67
CA ALA A 10 10.88 20.21 17.25
C ALA A 10 9.77 19.62 16.35
N ARG A 11 9.18 20.41 15.44
CA ARG A 11 8.21 19.96 14.44
C ARG A 11 8.86 19.36 13.19
N GLU A 12 10.10 19.74 12.89
CA GLU A 12 10.85 19.18 11.75
C GLU A 12 11.45 17.81 12.05
N GLU A 13 11.87 17.56 13.28
CA GLU A 13 12.46 16.27 13.70
C GLU A 13 11.44 15.12 13.72
N ASP A 14 10.16 15.41 13.89
CA ASP A 14 9.07 14.41 13.91
C ASP A 14 8.51 14.08 12.51
N ARG A 15 8.93 14.79 11.48
CA ARG A 15 8.49 14.56 10.11
C ARG A 15 9.45 13.62 9.40
N ILE A 16 8.94 12.42 9.06
CA ILE A 16 9.61 11.58 8.05
C ILE A 16 9.87 12.45 6.83
N ALA A 17 11.13 12.61 6.47
CA ALA A 17 11.52 13.48 5.38
C ALA A 17 10.79 13.08 4.07
N LYS A 18 10.06 14.01 3.47
CA LYS A 18 9.34 13.78 2.21
C LYS A 18 10.20 13.10 1.13
N PRO A 19 11.49 13.47 0.93
CA PRO A 19 12.36 12.78 -0.03
C PRO A 19 12.52 11.28 0.25
N SER A 20 12.55 10.86 1.51
CA SER A 20 12.68 9.43 1.88
C SER A 20 11.44 8.64 1.53
N ILE A 21 10.25 9.20 1.78
CA ILE A 21 8.97 8.60 1.37
C ILE A 21 8.90 8.50 -0.16
N GLU A 22 9.30 9.51 -0.88
CA GLU A 22 9.27 9.51 -2.35
C GLU A 22 10.25 8.50 -2.95
N ARG A 23 11.43 8.32 -2.37
CA ARG A 23 12.38 7.25 -2.79
C ARG A 23 11.77 5.87 -2.59
N LEU A 24 11.14 5.63 -1.44
CA LEU A 24 10.45 4.36 -1.18
C LEU A 24 9.30 4.15 -2.18
N ARG A 25 8.46 5.15 -2.39
CA ARG A 25 7.36 5.09 -3.37
C ARG A 25 7.87 4.81 -4.78
N HIS A 26 8.98 5.42 -5.17
CA HIS A 26 9.61 5.18 -6.47
C HIS A 26 10.04 3.72 -6.61
N THR A 27 10.73 3.16 -5.61
CA THR A 27 11.17 1.75 -5.59
C THR A 27 9.98 0.79 -5.64
N VAL A 28 8.92 1.06 -4.87
CA VAL A 28 7.69 0.25 -4.90
C VAL A 28 7.03 0.30 -6.28
N ARG A 29 6.95 1.48 -6.90
CA ARG A 29 6.41 1.62 -8.28
C ARG A 29 7.20 0.78 -9.28
N GLN A 30 8.54 0.79 -9.20
CA GLN A 30 9.40 -0.01 -10.08
C GLN A 30 9.15 -1.51 -9.90
N ILE A 31 9.11 -2.00 -8.67
CA ILE A 31 8.85 -3.41 -8.38
C ILE A 31 7.48 -3.85 -8.88
N CYS A 32 6.45 -3.04 -8.67
CA CYS A 32 5.09 -3.32 -9.15
C CYS A 32 5.00 -3.27 -10.68
N ALA A 33 5.71 -2.35 -11.33
CA ALA A 33 5.74 -2.27 -12.80
C ALA A 33 6.44 -3.49 -13.41
N GLN A 34 7.53 -3.94 -12.83
CA GLN A 34 8.22 -5.17 -13.24
C GLN A 34 7.41 -6.44 -12.92
N GLY A 35 6.50 -6.35 -11.95
CA GLY A 35 5.65 -7.45 -11.49
C GLY A 35 4.43 -7.75 -12.34
N ARG A 36 4.20 -7.07 -13.46
CA ARG A 36 3.00 -7.24 -14.29
C ARG A 36 2.77 -8.67 -14.81
N GLY A 37 3.83 -9.43 -15.03
CA GLY A 37 3.79 -10.85 -15.40
C GLY A 37 4.09 -11.81 -14.24
N ARG A 38 4.15 -11.31 -13.01
CA ARG A 38 4.57 -12.06 -11.82
C ARG A 38 3.41 -12.29 -10.87
N ALA A 39 3.38 -13.45 -10.21
CA ALA A 39 2.40 -13.72 -9.18
C ALA A 39 2.49 -12.71 -8.02
N LEU A 40 1.35 -12.33 -7.46
CA LEU A 40 1.27 -11.36 -6.36
C LEU A 40 2.12 -11.76 -5.14
N PRO A 41 2.13 -13.02 -4.66
CA PRO A 41 3.00 -13.42 -3.55
C PRO A 41 4.50 -13.20 -3.82
N GLU A 42 4.94 -13.40 -5.04
CA GLU A 42 6.33 -13.18 -5.43
C GLU A 42 6.71 -11.69 -5.42
N THR A 43 5.81 -10.83 -5.84
CA THR A 43 5.97 -9.38 -5.75
C THR A 43 6.05 -8.94 -4.28
N ILE A 44 5.19 -9.48 -3.42
CA ILE A 44 5.19 -9.22 -1.98
C ILE A 44 6.53 -9.63 -1.34
N LYS A 45 7.07 -10.80 -1.69
CA LYS A 45 8.39 -11.25 -1.21
C LYS A 45 9.51 -10.26 -1.55
N ARG A 46 9.43 -9.63 -2.72
CA ARG A 46 10.41 -8.61 -3.14
C ARG A 46 10.22 -7.26 -2.44
N LEU A 47 8.99 -6.91 -2.10
CA LEU A 47 8.68 -5.67 -1.37
C LEU A 47 9.08 -5.74 0.11
N ASN A 48 8.87 -6.87 0.75
CA ASN A 48 9.04 -7.03 2.20
C ASN A 48 10.40 -6.58 2.73
N PRO A 49 11.57 -6.95 2.14
CA PRO A 49 12.87 -6.50 2.63
C PRO A 49 13.01 -4.98 2.60
N ILE A 50 12.49 -4.35 1.57
CA ILE A 50 12.55 -2.89 1.38
C ILE A 50 11.67 -2.19 2.41
N LEU A 51 10.46 -2.67 2.61
CA LEU A 51 9.52 -2.13 3.60
C LEU A 51 10.06 -2.30 5.03
N ARG A 52 10.64 -3.45 5.36
CA ARG A 52 11.28 -3.69 6.66
C ARG A 52 12.49 -2.79 6.89
N GLY A 53 13.36 -2.66 5.90
CA GLY A 53 14.54 -1.81 5.99
C GLY A 53 14.17 -0.35 6.21
N TRP A 54 13.17 0.14 5.46
CA TRP A 54 12.66 1.50 5.63
C TRP A 54 12.04 1.70 7.02
N MET A 55 11.24 0.75 7.49
CA MET A 55 10.59 0.82 8.80
C MET A 55 11.59 0.78 9.95
N ASN A 56 12.63 -0.05 9.86
CA ASN A 56 13.70 -0.09 10.87
C ASN A 56 14.40 1.27 11.00
N TYR A 57 14.59 1.97 9.88
CA TYR A 57 15.20 3.30 9.91
C TYR A 57 14.27 4.36 10.54
N PHE A 58 12.96 4.28 10.30
CA PHE A 58 11.97 5.25 10.77
C PHE A 58 11.15 4.78 11.99
N SER A 59 11.54 3.70 12.63
CA SER A 59 10.81 3.11 13.77
C SER A 59 10.69 4.02 14.99
N LEU A 60 11.62 4.97 15.14
CA LEU A 60 11.63 5.94 16.24
C LEU A 60 10.74 7.16 16.00
N THR A 61 10.14 7.27 14.82
CA THR A 61 9.22 8.37 14.50
C THR A 61 7.94 8.27 15.33
N GLN A 62 7.57 9.32 16.02
CA GLN A 62 6.37 9.33 16.88
C GLN A 62 5.07 9.39 16.06
N SER A 63 5.12 9.94 14.87
CA SER A 63 3.94 10.14 14.02
C SER A 63 3.52 8.86 13.30
N ARG A 64 2.35 8.34 13.67
CA ARG A 64 1.75 7.15 13.09
C ARG A 64 1.09 7.40 11.72
N ARG A 65 0.51 8.59 11.53
CA ARG A 65 -0.29 8.91 10.35
C ARG A 65 0.43 8.73 9.01
N PRO A 66 1.66 9.21 8.80
CA PRO A 66 2.38 8.98 7.56
C PRO A 66 2.62 7.50 7.25
N ILE A 67 2.79 6.69 8.30
CA ILE A 67 2.99 5.24 8.19
C ILE A 67 1.70 4.55 7.72
N GLU A 68 0.55 4.94 8.29
CA GLU A 68 -0.77 4.45 7.87
C GLU A 68 -1.09 4.81 6.42
N GLU A 69 -0.80 6.04 6.02
CA GLU A 69 -0.96 6.52 4.65
C GLU A 69 -0.08 5.74 3.67
N LEU A 70 1.15 5.43 4.05
CA LEU A 70 2.06 4.64 3.24
C LEU A 70 1.61 3.19 3.10
N ASP A 71 1.17 2.55 4.17
CA ASP A 71 0.60 1.19 4.15
C ASP A 71 -0.62 1.12 3.21
N ALA A 72 -1.52 2.07 3.31
CA ALA A 72 -2.69 2.16 2.44
C ALA A 72 -2.29 2.37 0.97
N TRP A 73 -1.30 3.21 0.72
CA TRP A 73 -0.77 3.47 -0.61
C TRP A 73 -0.11 2.22 -1.24
N VAL A 74 0.69 1.47 -0.46
CA VAL A 74 1.31 0.21 -0.91
C VAL A 74 0.24 -0.80 -1.31
N ARG A 75 -0.78 -1.00 -0.48
CA ARG A 75 -1.91 -1.88 -0.82
C ARG A 75 -2.63 -1.46 -2.09
N ARG A 76 -2.85 -0.16 -2.26
CA ARG A 76 -3.45 0.39 -3.49
C ARG A 76 -2.57 0.10 -4.72
N ARG A 77 -1.25 0.21 -4.59
CA ARG A 77 -0.30 -0.14 -5.67
C ARG A 77 -0.40 -1.62 -6.05
N LEU A 78 -0.49 -2.50 -5.08
CA LEU A 78 -0.66 -3.92 -5.33
C LEU A 78 -2.00 -4.24 -6.01
N ARG A 79 -3.10 -3.60 -5.58
CA ARG A 79 -4.40 -3.72 -6.26
C ARG A 79 -4.34 -3.20 -7.71
N CYS A 80 -3.63 -2.11 -7.95
CA CYS A 80 -3.41 -1.57 -9.29
C CYS A 80 -2.70 -2.58 -10.20
N MET A 81 -1.66 -3.24 -9.70
CA MET A 81 -0.95 -4.29 -10.41
C MET A 81 -1.88 -5.47 -10.73
N VAL A 82 -2.66 -5.92 -9.76
CA VAL A 82 -3.63 -7.03 -9.93
C VAL A 82 -4.69 -6.67 -10.94
N TRP A 83 -5.27 -5.47 -10.87
CA TRP A 83 -6.23 -4.99 -11.85
C TRP A 83 -5.66 -5.00 -13.27
N TRP A 84 -4.42 -4.61 -13.42
CA TRP A 84 -3.69 -4.65 -14.67
C TRP A 84 -3.50 -6.08 -15.20
N GLN A 85 -3.21 -7.04 -14.30
CA GLN A 85 -3.08 -8.46 -14.64
C GLN A 85 -4.41 -9.07 -15.10
N TRP A 86 -5.53 -8.61 -14.57
CA TRP A 86 -6.88 -9.04 -14.96
C TRP A 86 -7.35 -8.35 -16.25
N LYS A 87 -6.59 -8.36 -17.26
CA LYS A 87 -6.71 -7.57 -18.50
C LYS A 87 -8.13 -7.39 -19.06
N LYS A 88 -8.93 -8.46 -19.06
CA LYS A 88 -10.26 -8.51 -19.71
C LYS A 88 -11.38 -8.33 -18.68
N THR A 89 -12.48 -7.71 -19.11
CA THR A 89 -13.71 -7.52 -18.32
C THR A 89 -14.22 -8.83 -17.70
N LYS A 90 -14.30 -9.90 -18.49
CA LYS A 90 -14.73 -11.22 -18.01
C LYS A 90 -13.80 -11.76 -16.91
N THR A 91 -12.50 -11.59 -17.06
CA THR A 91 -11.53 -12.01 -16.03
C THR A 91 -11.70 -11.22 -14.76
N ARG A 92 -11.89 -9.91 -14.85
CA ARG A 92 -12.12 -9.01 -13.70
C ARG A 92 -13.39 -9.40 -12.95
N GLU A 93 -14.49 -9.62 -13.68
CA GLU A 93 -15.75 -10.08 -13.10
C GLU A 93 -15.58 -11.43 -12.38
N ALA A 94 -15.01 -12.43 -13.04
CA ALA A 94 -14.80 -13.75 -12.47
C ALA A 94 -13.90 -13.72 -11.22
N LYS A 95 -12.82 -12.93 -11.26
CA LYS A 95 -11.90 -12.77 -10.13
C LYS A 95 -12.56 -12.05 -8.95
N MET A 96 -13.28 -10.98 -9.18
CA MET A 96 -14.02 -10.28 -8.12
C MET A 96 -15.08 -11.19 -7.49
N ARG A 97 -15.80 -11.99 -8.27
CA ARG A 97 -16.73 -13.00 -7.74
C ARG A 97 -16.03 -14.06 -6.90
N SER A 98 -14.88 -14.55 -7.34
CA SER A 98 -14.09 -15.51 -6.56
C SER A 98 -13.60 -14.96 -5.23
N HIS A 99 -13.47 -13.64 -5.12
CA HIS A 99 -13.12 -12.92 -3.89
C HIS A 99 -14.33 -12.49 -3.05
N GLY A 100 -15.52 -12.92 -3.41
CA GLY A 100 -16.71 -12.76 -2.59
C GLY A 100 -17.66 -11.62 -2.98
N LEU A 101 -17.42 -10.91 -4.09
CA LEU A 101 -18.39 -9.93 -4.60
C LEU A 101 -19.58 -10.65 -5.23
N ASP A 102 -20.78 -10.09 -5.05
CA ASP A 102 -21.97 -10.57 -5.76
C ASP A 102 -21.87 -10.36 -7.28
N ALA A 103 -22.59 -11.16 -8.04
CA ALA A 103 -22.50 -11.18 -9.50
C ALA A 103 -22.79 -9.80 -10.14
N GLN A 104 -23.83 -9.11 -9.67
CA GLN A 104 -24.23 -7.80 -10.23
C GLN A 104 -23.18 -6.73 -9.94
N ARG A 105 -22.65 -6.67 -8.73
CA ARG A 105 -21.60 -5.73 -8.33
C ARG A 105 -20.30 -6.00 -9.09
N ALA A 106 -19.91 -7.27 -9.21
CA ALA A 106 -18.73 -7.68 -9.94
C ALA A 106 -18.83 -7.28 -11.43
N TRP A 107 -19.97 -7.52 -12.06
CA TRP A 107 -20.20 -7.13 -13.44
C TRP A 107 -20.13 -5.61 -13.64
N ARG A 108 -20.88 -4.84 -12.84
CA ARG A 108 -20.86 -3.36 -12.93
C ARG A 108 -19.47 -2.79 -12.72
N SER A 109 -18.70 -3.34 -11.78
CA SER A 109 -17.34 -2.91 -11.48
C SER A 109 -16.35 -3.29 -12.58
N SER A 110 -16.59 -4.38 -13.30
CA SER A 110 -15.70 -4.84 -14.37
C SER A 110 -15.81 -4.03 -15.66
N VAL A 111 -16.95 -3.42 -15.92
CA VAL A 111 -17.26 -2.67 -17.17
C VAL A 111 -17.06 -1.17 -17.03
N ASN A 112 -16.62 -0.65 -15.89
CA ASN A 112 -16.38 0.79 -15.74
C ASN A 112 -15.22 1.25 -16.65
N GLY A 113 -15.30 2.48 -17.15
CA GLY A 113 -14.31 3.06 -18.06
C GLY A 113 -13.09 3.70 -17.38
N HIS A 114 -12.92 3.49 -16.05
CA HIS A 114 -11.81 4.09 -15.30
C HIS A 114 -10.51 3.28 -15.40
N GLY A 115 -9.39 3.96 -15.20
CA GLY A 115 -8.07 3.36 -15.25
C GLY A 115 -7.73 2.48 -14.02
N PRO A 116 -6.57 1.78 -14.09
CA PRO A 116 -6.16 0.85 -13.02
C PRO A 116 -5.99 1.49 -11.66
N TRP A 117 -5.45 2.70 -11.60
CA TRP A 117 -5.22 3.41 -10.34
C TRP A 117 -6.52 3.83 -9.64
N TRP A 118 -7.49 4.32 -10.41
CA TRP A 118 -8.82 4.63 -9.88
C TRP A 118 -9.51 3.36 -9.33
N ASN A 119 -9.51 2.28 -10.11
CA ASN A 119 -10.09 1.00 -9.70
C ASN A 119 -9.42 0.44 -8.45
N ALA A 120 -8.09 0.57 -8.33
CA ALA A 120 -7.33 0.12 -7.17
C ALA A 120 -7.74 0.80 -5.85
N GLY A 121 -8.23 2.03 -5.94
CA GLY A 121 -8.76 2.78 -4.79
C GLY A 121 -10.27 2.67 -4.61
N ALA A 122 -10.99 2.06 -5.53
CA ALA A 122 -12.45 1.97 -5.49
C ALA A 122 -12.94 0.89 -4.51
N LYS A 123 -14.16 1.08 -4.02
CA LYS A 123 -14.78 0.19 -3.02
C LYS A 123 -14.83 -1.28 -3.45
N HIS A 124 -15.06 -1.55 -4.73
CA HIS A 124 -15.11 -2.94 -5.24
C HIS A 124 -13.76 -3.66 -5.12
N MET A 125 -12.65 -2.98 -5.42
CA MET A 125 -11.33 -3.58 -5.27
C MET A 125 -10.89 -3.68 -3.81
N VAL A 126 -11.25 -2.72 -2.98
CA VAL A 126 -11.00 -2.79 -1.54
C VAL A 126 -11.78 -3.95 -0.91
N ALA A 127 -13.00 -4.20 -1.37
CA ALA A 127 -13.81 -5.35 -0.92
C ALA A 127 -13.27 -6.69 -1.43
N ALA A 128 -12.83 -6.75 -2.69
CA ALA A 128 -12.26 -7.97 -3.28
C ALA A 128 -10.89 -8.34 -2.68
N LEU A 129 -10.04 -7.34 -2.48
CA LEU A 129 -8.69 -7.48 -1.94
C LEU A 129 -8.52 -6.61 -0.69
N PRO A 130 -9.13 -7.00 0.44
CA PRO A 130 -9.02 -6.24 1.69
C PRO A 130 -7.61 -6.32 2.29
N PRO A 131 -7.25 -5.47 3.27
CA PRO A 131 -5.95 -5.54 3.93
C PRO A 131 -5.59 -6.93 4.47
N LYS A 132 -6.56 -7.67 4.98
CA LYS A 132 -6.37 -9.05 5.48
C LYS A 132 -5.88 -10.01 4.39
N TYR A 133 -6.29 -9.82 3.15
CA TYR A 133 -5.84 -10.63 2.03
C TYR A 133 -4.34 -10.51 1.80
N PHE A 134 -3.82 -9.28 1.80
CA PHE A 134 -2.38 -9.03 1.65
C PHE A 134 -1.58 -9.54 2.85
N MET A 135 -2.11 -9.43 4.06
CA MET A 135 -1.48 -9.98 5.27
C MET A 135 -1.36 -11.51 5.19
N ARG A 136 -2.38 -12.20 4.70
CA ARG A 136 -2.34 -13.66 4.46
C ARG A 136 -1.29 -14.05 3.41
N LEU A 137 -1.03 -13.20 2.44
CA LEU A 137 0.04 -13.42 1.44
C LEU A 137 1.43 -13.06 1.96
N GLY A 138 1.53 -12.58 3.20
CA GLY A 138 2.80 -12.27 3.87
C GLY A 138 3.28 -10.83 3.73
N LEU A 139 2.43 -9.89 3.26
CA LEU A 139 2.81 -8.48 3.22
C LEU A 139 3.04 -7.94 4.64
N VAL A 140 4.20 -7.33 4.86
CA VAL A 140 4.54 -6.69 6.13
C VAL A 140 3.72 -5.42 6.32
N SER A 141 2.98 -5.34 7.43
CA SER A 141 2.33 -4.10 7.85
C SER A 141 3.33 -3.21 8.58
N GLN A 142 3.55 -2.02 8.06
CA GLN A 142 4.44 -1.04 8.67
C GLN A 142 3.86 -0.49 9.97
N VAL A 143 2.53 -0.35 10.03
CA VAL A 143 1.82 0.05 11.26
C VAL A 143 2.01 -0.98 12.38
N ALA A 144 1.87 -2.26 12.10
CA ALA A 144 2.07 -3.32 13.09
C ALA A 144 3.53 -3.37 13.58
N THR A 145 4.49 -3.20 12.67
CA THR A 145 5.91 -3.13 13.00
C THR A 145 6.22 -1.94 13.89
N HIS A 146 5.70 -0.76 13.54
CA HIS A 146 5.86 0.45 14.33
C HIS A 146 5.28 0.30 15.75
N GLN A 147 4.08 -0.26 15.87
CA GLN A 147 3.46 -0.53 17.16
C GLN A 147 4.28 -1.50 18.02
N HIS A 148 4.87 -2.54 17.41
CA HIS A 148 5.72 -3.48 18.10
C HIS A 148 6.97 -2.80 18.68
N VAL A 149 7.65 -1.98 17.88
CA VAL A 149 8.84 -1.24 18.31
C VAL A 149 8.50 -0.27 19.44
N GLN A 150 7.39 0.46 19.33
CA GLN A 150 6.95 1.42 20.36
C GLN A 150 6.63 0.73 21.72
N ARG A 151 6.17 -0.52 21.69
CA ARG A 151 5.92 -1.30 22.90
C ARG A 151 7.19 -1.89 23.52
N SER A 152 8.24 -2.02 22.72
CA SER A 152 9.52 -2.62 23.15
C SER A 152 10.50 -1.58 23.72
N ILE A 153 10.17 -0.31 23.60
CA ILE A 153 10.92 0.81 24.18
C ILE A 153 10.32 1.18 25.53
#